data_7198aedc4cbdca0412e2a1d0aeb926ed
#
_entry.id   7198aedc4cbdca0412e2a1d0aeb926ed
#
_cell.length_a   1.000
_cell.length_b   1.000
_cell.length_c   1.000
_cell.angle_alpha   90.00
_cell.angle_beta   90.00
_cell.angle_gamma   90.00
#
_symmetry.space_group_name_H-M   'P 1'
#
loop_
_entity.id
_entity.type
_entity.pdbx_description
1 polymer ?
#
loop_
_entity_poly.entity_id
_entity_poly.type
_entity_poly.pdbx_seq_one_letter_code
_entity_poly.pdbx_strand_id
1 'polypeptide(L)'
;MLLSNSFIPILKNNPSEAKIKSHQLMLRVGMIKQASAGIYSWLPLGFKVMKKIEQIVREEQNKIGAQEILMPTIQSSEIWKESGRYDDYGEEMLRITDRQNREMLYGPTNEEQVTEIFRSSIKSYKSLPQLMYHIQWKFRDEIRPRFGIMRGREFYMKDAYSFYTLSLHDALPI
;
A
#
# COMPACT_ATOMS: atom_id res chain seq x y z
N MET A 1 -14.88 -26.92 1.87
CA MET A 1 -15.63 -26.17 0.84
C MET A 1 -15.49 -26.94 -0.47
N LEU A 2 -16.57 -27.32 -1.12
CA LEU A 2 -16.54 -28.01 -2.41
C LEU A 2 -16.11 -27.05 -3.51
N LEU A 3 -15.31 -27.52 -4.45
CA LEU A 3 -14.83 -26.72 -5.58
C LEU A 3 -16.01 -26.19 -6.45
N SER A 4 -17.06 -27.00 -6.57
CA SER A 4 -18.30 -26.63 -7.27
C SER A 4 -19.03 -25.42 -6.69
N ASN A 5 -18.78 -25.11 -5.42
CA ASN A 5 -19.38 -23.96 -4.72
C ASN A 5 -18.42 -22.76 -4.62
N SER A 6 -17.26 -22.85 -5.26
CA SER A 6 -16.24 -21.79 -5.21
C SER A 6 -16.39 -20.87 -6.42
N PHE A 7 -16.37 -19.56 -6.18
CA PHE A 7 -16.36 -18.56 -7.24
C PHE A 7 -14.94 -18.49 -7.85
N ILE A 8 -14.73 -19.24 -8.95
CA ILE A 8 -13.46 -19.33 -9.68
C ILE A 8 -13.76 -19.15 -11.17
N PRO A 9 -13.87 -17.92 -11.68
CA PRO A 9 -14.17 -17.63 -13.08
C PRO A 9 -12.93 -17.87 -13.94
N ILE A 10 -12.79 -19.07 -14.49
CA ILE A 10 -11.66 -19.47 -15.34
C ILE A 10 -11.88 -18.99 -16.77
N LEU A 11 -10.88 -18.39 -17.39
CA LEU A 11 -10.88 -18.01 -18.79
C LEU A 11 -10.20 -19.12 -19.64
N LYS A 12 -10.80 -19.48 -20.78
CA LYS A 12 -10.23 -20.46 -21.71
C LYS A 12 -8.98 -19.92 -22.41
N ASN A 13 -9.02 -18.65 -22.84
CA ASN A 13 -7.98 -18.00 -23.61
C ASN A 13 -7.21 -16.98 -22.76
N ASN A 14 -6.00 -16.64 -23.20
CA ASN A 14 -5.26 -15.54 -22.60
C ASN A 14 -5.92 -14.21 -22.99
N PRO A 15 -6.17 -13.31 -22.04
CA PRO A 15 -6.62 -11.96 -22.34
C PRO A 15 -5.60 -11.21 -23.21
N SER A 16 -6.08 -10.52 -24.24
CA SER A 16 -5.22 -9.82 -25.21
C SER A 16 -4.40 -8.68 -24.59
N GLU A 17 -4.92 -8.06 -23.53
CA GLU A 17 -4.29 -6.98 -22.76
C GLU A 17 -3.12 -7.48 -21.89
N ALA A 18 -3.06 -8.76 -21.57
CA ALA A 18 -2.04 -9.33 -20.69
C ALA A 18 -0.80 -9.76 -21.48
N LYS A 19 0.28 -8.99 -21.38
CA LYS A 19 1.53 -9.26 -22.10
C LYS A 19 2.46 -10.23 -21.38
N ILE A 20 2.53 -10.15 -20.04
CA ILE A 20 3.43 -11.00 -19.26
C ILE A 20 2.72 -12.23 -18.72
N LYS A 21 3.47 -13.32 -18.52
CA LYS A 21 2.95 -14.63 -18.13
C LYS A 21 2.21 -14.62 -16.81
N SER A 22 2.75 -13.95 -15.80
CA SER A 22 2.10 -13.85 -14.48
C SER A 22 0.72 -13.19 -14.56
N HIS A 23 0.61 -12.08 -15.30
CA HIS A 23 -0.66 -11.40 -15.51
C HIS A 23 -1.67 -12.28 -16.24
N GLN A 24 -1.23 -12.95 -17.33
CA GLN A 24 -2.08 -13.90 -18.07
C GLN A 24 -2.61 -15.01 -17.16
N LEU A 25 -1.75 -15.60 -16.35
CA LEU A 25 -2.14 -16.70 -15.46
C LEU A 25 -3.09 -16.22 -14.36
N MET A 26 -2.82 -15.09 -13.72
CA MET A 26 -3.70 -14.53 -12.67
C MET A 26 -5.11 -14.24 -13.19
N LEU A 27 -5.24 -13.67 -14.38
CA LEU A 27 -6.53 -13.44 -15.03
C LEU A 27 -7.21 -14.76 -15.41
N ARG A 28 -6.46 -15.68 -16.00
CA ARG A 28 -7.03 -16.96 -16.47
C ARG A 28 -7.58 -17.84 -15.35
N VAL A 29 -6.88 -17.93 -14.23
CA VAL A 29 -7.31 -18.77 -13.09
C VAL A 29 -8.31 -18.04 -12.17
N GLY A 30 -8.75 -16.84 -12.54
CA GLY A 30 -9.71 -16.08 -11.74
C GLY A 30 -9.16 -15.65 -10.38
N MET A 31 -7.89 -15.27 -10.31
CA MET A 31 -7.32 -14.63 -9.12
C MET A 31 -7.66 -13.14 -9.03
N ILE A 32 -7.65 -12.47 -10.18
CA ILE A 32 -7.92 -11.05 -10.32
C ILE A 32 -8.87 -10.77 -11.49
N LYS A 33 -9.53 -9.62 -11.45
CA LYS A 33 -10.29 -9.05 -12.56
C LYS A 33 -9.96 -7.58 -12.68
N GLN A 34 -9.60 -7.15 -13.87
CA GLN A 34 -9.31 -5.75 -14.12
C GLN A 34 -10.61 -4.94 -14.06
N ALA A 35 -10.62 -3.90 -13.21
CA ALA A 35 -11.71 -2.93 -13.10
C ALA A 35 -11.47 -1.72 -14.01
N SER A 36 -10.24 -1.21 -14.02
CA SER A 36 -9.75 -0.20 -14.94
C SER A 36 -8.23 -0.34 -15.12
N ALA A 37 -7.62 0.48 -15.95
CA ALA A 37 -6.17 0.43 -16.15
C ALA A 37 -5.41 0.56 -14.82
N GLY A 38 -4.64 -0.47 -14.46
CA GLY A 38 -3.86 -0.51 -13.23
C GLY A 38 -4.66 -0.67 -11.92
N ILE A 39 -5.97 -0.98 -12.01
CA ILE A 39 -6.85 -1.20 -10.85
C ILE A 39 -7.52 -2.56 -11.01
N TYR A 40 -7.43 -3.41 -9.96
CA TYR A 40 -7.87 -4.79 -10.00
C TYR A 40 -8.75 -5.16 -8.82
N SER A 41 -9.82 -5.89 -9.11
CA SER A 41 -10.55 -6.63 -8.08
C SER A 41 -9.81 -7.93 -7.78
N TRP A 42 -9.57 -8.21 -6.51
CA TRP A 42 -9.01 -9.47 -6.05
C TRP A 42 -10.15 -10.46 -5.79
N LEU A 43 -10.23 -11.48 -6.62
CA LEU A 43 -11.25 -12.52 -6.50
C LEU A 43 -10.88 -13.51 -5.38
N PRO A 44 -11.79 -14.38 -4.92
CA PRO A 44 -11.58 -15.18 -3.72
C PRO A 44 -10.27 -15.96 -3.68
N LEU A 45 -9.83 -16.53 -4.80
CA LEU A 45 -8.55 -17.26 -4.87
C LEU A 45 -7.36 -16.32 -4.71
N GLY A 46 -7.33 -15.22 -5.45
CA GLY A 46 -6.27 -14.22 -5.37
C GLY A 46 -6.21 -13.54 -4.00
N PHE A 47 -7.37 -13.22 -3.43
CA PHE A 47 -7.46 -12.62 -2.10
C PHE A 47 -6.93 -13.55 -1.00
N LYS A 48 -7.20 -14.88 -1.09
CA LYS A 48 -6.61 -15.86 -0.17
C LYS A 48 -5.08 -15.88 -0.25
N VAL A 49 -4.52 -15.82 -1.45
CA VAL A 49 -3.05 -15.75 -1.62
C VAL A 49 -2.49 -14.47 -1.03
N MET A 50 -3.12 -13.32 -1.31
CA MET A 50 -2.72 -12.03 -0.74
C MET A 50 -2.75 -12.05 0.78
N LYS A 51 -3.79 -12.61 1.40
CA LYS A 51 -3.90 -12.76 2.86
C LYS A 51 -2.81 -13.66 3.46
N LYS A 52 -2.40 -14.71 2.76
CA LYS A 52 -1.27 -15.55 3.21
C LYS A 52 0.05 -14.78 3.18
N ILE A 53 0.30 -14.01 2.12
CA ILE A 53 1.49 -13.17 2.02
C ILE A 53 1.48 -12.10 3.12
N GLU A 54 0.35 -11.45 3.33
CA GLU A 54 0.15 -10.46 4.39
C GLU A 54 0.46 -11.05 5.78
N GLN A 55 0.01 -12.29 6.03
CA GLN A 55 0.26 -12.96 7.30
C GLN A 55 1.76 -13.25 7.51
N ILE A 56 2.45 -13.74 6.47
CA ILE A 56 3.90 -13.97 6.52
C ILE A 56 4.65 -12.66 6.81
N VAL A 57 4.28 -11.60 6.10
CA VAL A 57 4.89 -10.27 6.32
C VAL A 57 4.66 -9.78 7.74
N ARG A 58 3.46 -9.95 8.28
CA ARG A 58 3.11 -9.58 9.66
C ARG A 58 3.95 -10.35 10.68
N GLU A 59 4.09 -11.65 10.49
CA GLU A 59 4.89 -12.49 11.36
C GLU A 59 6.36 -12.08 11.39
N GLU A 60 6.93 -11.76 10.23
CA GLU A 60 8.33 -11.31 10.15
C GLU A 60 8.53 -9.92 10.77
N GLN A 61 7.58 -8.99 10.59
CA GLN A 61 7.65 -7.68 11.25
C GLN A 61 7.52 -7.81 12.79
N ASN A 62 6.62 -8.66 13.27
CA ASN A 62 6.45 -8.88 14.71
C ASN A 62 7.69 -9.53 15.35
N LYS A 63 8.40 -10.42 14.64
CA LYS A 63 9.65 -11.05 15.12
C LYS A 63 10.75 -10.03 15.45
N ILE A 64 10.81 -8.93 14.71
CA ILE A 64 11.80 -7.86 14.97
C ILE A 64 11.28 -6.81 15.97
N GLY A 65 10.12 -7.03 16.59
CA GLY A 65 9.52 -6.13 17.56
C GLY A 65 8.79 -4.92 16.97
N ALA A 66 8.52 -4.92 15.65
CA ALA A 66 7.75 -3.85 15.04
C ALA A 66 6.26 -3.96 15.40
N GLN A 67 5.62 -2.82 15.62
CA GLN A 67 4.22 -2.71 16.02
C GLN A 67 3.35 -2.34 14.83
N GLU A 68 2.28 -3.10 14.60
CA GLU A 68 1.32 -2.82 13.53
C GLU A 68 0.43 -1.64 13.90
N ILE A 69 0.31 -0.67 13.00
CA ILE A 69 -0.63 0.44 13.10
C ILE A 69 -1.49 0.50 11.84
N LEU A 70 -2.66 1.10 11.94
CA LEU A 70 -3.53 1.35 10.78
C LEU A 70 -3.84 2.84 10.70
N MET A 71 -3.34 3.48 9.65
CA MET A 71 -3.53 4.90 9.38
C MET A 71 -4.60 5.13 8.31
N PRO A 72 -5.27 6.29 8.26
CA PRO A 72 -6.23 6.61 7.21
C PRO A 72 -5.64 6.56 5.80
N THR A 73 -6.45 6.18 4.81
CA THR A 73 -6.08 6.28 3.39
C THR A 73 -6.19 7.70 2.87
N ILE A 74 -7.15 8.47 3.38
CA ILE A 74 -7.33 9.88 3.05
C ILE A 74 -6.53 10.72 4.04
N GLN A 75 -5.69 11.59 3.53
CA GLN A 75 -4.76 12.41 4.29
C GLN A 75 -5.04 13.90 4.06
N SER A 76 -4.79 14.74 5.08
CA SER A 76 -4.82 16.19 4.91
C SER A 76 -3.67 16.66 4.03
N SER A 77 -3.91 17.62 3.15
CA SER A 77 -2.86 18.26 2.36
C SER A 77 -1.88 19.06 3.23
N GLU A 78 -2.30 19.49 4.43
CA GLU A 78 -1.49 20.34 5.31
C GLU A 78 -0.18 19.68 5.73
N ILE A 79 -0.22 18.41 6.15
CA ILE A 79 0.99 17.67 6.56
C ILE A 79 1.97 17.46 5.40
N TRP A 80 1.45 17.37 4.17
CA TRP A 80 2.24 17.25 2.95
C TRP A 80 2.83 18.59 2.51
N LYS A 81 2.10 19.69 2.72
CA LYS A 81 2.60 21.06 2.50
C LYS A 81 3.70 21.39 3.51
N GLU A 82 3.54 20.98 4.78
CA GLU A 82 4.56 21.16 5.82
C GLU A 82 5.87 20.44 5.48
N SER A 83 5.79 19.23 4.94
CA SER A 83 6.98 18.48 4.49
C SER A 83 7.58 18.98 3.17
N GLY A 84 6.89 19.87 2.46
CA GLY A 84 7.28 20.34 1.13
C GLY A 84 6.99 19.33 0.00
N ARG A 85 6.48 18.15 0.31
CA ARG A 85 6.25 17.09 -0.68
C ARG A 85 4.94 17.19 -1.44
N TYR A 86 4.04 18.10 -1.05
CA TYR A 86 2.73 18.23 -1.72
C TYR A 86 2.85 18.56 -3.22
N ASP A 87 3.75 19.47 -3.55
CA ASP A 87 4.01 19.86 -4.95
C ASP A 87 5.06 18.97 -5.60
N ASP A 88 6.11 18.60 -4.87
CA ASP A 88 7.20 17.75 -5.37
C ASP A 88 6.75 16.35 -5.78
N TYR A 89 5.68 15.81 -5.17
CA TYR A 89 5.14 14.49 -5.55
C TYR A 89 4.49 14.49 -6.94
N GLY A 90 4.10 15.67 -7.43
CA GLY A 90 3.61 15.87 -8.78
C GLY A 90 2.22 15.30 -9.06
N GLU A 91 2.01 14.91 -10.31
CA GLU A 91 0.71 14.48 -10.85
C GLU A 91 0.30 13.06 -10.42
N GLU A 92 1.23 12.26 -9.88
CA GLU A 92 0.92 10.92 -9.37
C GLU A 92 0.08 10.95 -8.08
N MET A 93 0.03 12.10 -7.41
CA MET A 93 -0.80 12.29 -6.21
C MET A 93 -2.26 12.51 -6.59
N LEU A 94 -3.15 11.62 -6.13
CA LEU A 94 -4.59 11.82 -6.29
C LEU A 94 -5.09 12.83 -5.26
N ARG A 95 -5.30 14.07 -5.70
CA ARG A 95 -5.79 15.18 -4.90
C ARG A 95 -7.31 15.16 -4.86
N ILE A 96 -7.88 15.44 -3.71
CA ILE A 96 -9.31 15.35 -3.43
C ILE A 96 -9.76 16.62 -2.70
N THR A 97 -10.95 17.10 -3.02
CA THR A 97 -11.60 18.16 -2.24
C THR A 97 -12.86 17.61 -1.61
N ASP A 98 -13.01 17.78 -0.31
CA ASP A 98 -14.21 17.35 0.38
C ASP A 98 -15.37 18.38 0.26
N ARG A 99 -16.53 18.05 0.84
CA ARG A 99 -17.73 18.92 0.79
C ARG A 99 -17.58 20.24 1.53
N GLN A 100 -16.56 20.39 2.36
CA GLN A 100 -16.22 21.62 3.08
C GLN A 100 -15.09 22.39 2.39
N ASN A 101 -14.75 22.04 1.15
CA ASN A 101 -13.64 22.59 0.37
C ASN A 101 -12.26 22.42 1.02
N ARG A 102 -12.07 21.39 1.86
CA ARG A 102 -10.76 21.04 2.40
C ARG A 102 -9.98 20.24 1.39
N GLU A 103 -8.74 20.62 1.15
CA GLU A 103 -7.83 19.89 0.30
C GLU A 103 -7.31 18.67 1.04
N MET A 104 -7.45 17.53 0.39
CA MET A 104 -7.03 16.22 0.88
C MET A 104 -6.37 15.45 -0.25
N LEU A 105 -5.81 14.30 0.06
CA LEU A 105 -5.26 13.38 -0.94
C LEU A 105 -5.49 11.93 -0.55
N TYR A 106 -5.51 11.05 -1.54
CA TYR A 106 -5.40 9.62 -1.27
C TYR A 106 -3.92 9.28 -1.09
N GLY A 107 -3.55 8.73 0.06
CA GLY A 107 -2.16 8.52 0.45
C GLY A 107 -1.39 7.63 -0.52
N PRO A 108 -0.38 8.17 -1.22
CA PRO A 108 0.55 7.37 -2.01
C PRO A 108 1.59 6.67 -1.14
N THR A 109 1.78 7.17 0.07
CA THR A 109 2.65 6.70 1.15
C THR A 109 2.23 7.36 2.47
N ASN A 110 2.86 7.06 3.60
CA ASN A 110 2.40 7.51 4.92
C ASN A 110 3.49 8.12 5.81
N GLU A 111 4.63 8.54 5.26
CA GLU A 111 5.71 9.15 6.05
C GLU A 111 5.21 10.37 6.83
N GLU A 112 4.42 11.24 6.22
CA GLU A 112 3.86 12.43 6.87
C GLU A 112 2.95 12.06 8.02
N GLN A 113 2.05 11.10 7.80
CA GLN A 113 1.10 10.68 8.84
C GLN A 113 1.79 10.01 10.04
N VAL A 114 2.73 9.09 9.79
CA VAL A 114 3.42 8.40 10.88
C VAL A 114 4.31 9.37 11.66
N THR A 115 4.91 10.33 10.96
CA THR A 115 5.72 11.37 11.61
C THR A 115 4.85 12.27 12.50
N GLU A 116 3.65 12.62 12.05
CA GLU A 116 2.70 13.40 12.86
C GLU A 116 2.23 12.63 14.10
N ILE A 117 1.91 11.34 13.96
CA ILE A 117 1.57 10.47 15.09
C ILE A 117 2.74 10.41 16.07
N PHE A 118 3.96 10.23 15.58
CA PHE A 118 5.16 10.17 16.39
C PHE A 118 5.38 11.52 17.12
N ARG A 119 5.37 12.63 16.40
CA ARG A 119 5.58 13.99 16.93
C ARG A 119 4.57 14.34 18.05
N SER A 120 3.31 13.98 17.86
CA SER A 120 2.26 14.26 18.84
C SER A 120 2.30 13.34 20.06
N SER A 121 2.76 12.10 19.91
CA SER A 121 2.67 11.06 20.94
C SER A 121 3.96 10.88 21.75
N ILE A 122 5.13 11.00 21.14
CA ILE A 122 6.43 10.79 21.79
C ILE A 122 6.94 12.10 22.38
N LYS A 123 7.12 12.12 23.71
CA LYS A 123 7.55 13.32 24.46
C LYS A 123 8.97 13.21 24.99
N SER A 124 9.62 12.04 24.88
CA SER A 124 10.97 11.81 25.41
C SER A 124 11.72 10.84 24.52
N TYR A 125 13.00 11.14 24.31
CA TYR A 125 13.93 10.25 23.61
C TYR A 125 14.09 8.88 24.31
N LYS A 126 13.76 8.79 25.60
CA LYS A 126 13.77 7.53 26.36
C LYS A 126 12.71 6.52 25.86
N SER A 127 11.75 6.96 25.08
CA SER A 127 10.75 6.09 24.44
C SER A 127 11.24 5.46 23.13
N LEU A 128 12.45 5.80 22.70
CA LEU A 128 13.06 5.26 21.48
C LEU A 128 13.95 4.04 21.79
N PRO A 129 14.17 3.14 20.85
CA PRO A 129 13.63 3.15 19.49
C PRO A 129 12.16 2.77 19.40
N GLN A 130 11.49 3.23 18.31
CA GLN A 130 10.15 2.79 17.95
C GLN A 130 10.17 2.23 16.53
N LEU A 131 9.61 1.04 16.37
CA LEU A 131 9.44 0.38 15.08
C LEU A 131 7.94 0.20 14.84
N MET A 132 7.45 0.75 13.74
CA MET A 132 6.05 0.65 13.37
C MET A 132 5.94 0.16 11.93
N TYR A 133 4.90 -0.58 11.62
CA TYR A 133 4.58 -0.94 10.25
C TYR A 133 3.08 -0.89 10.01
N HIS A 134 2.71 -0.86 8.76
CA HIS A 134 1.32 -0.76 8.36
C HIS A 134 1.12 -1.45 7.01
N ILE A 135 -0.02 -2.10 6.86
CA ILE A 135 -0.37 -2.84 5.65
C ILE A 135 -1.71 -2.28 5.15
N GLN A 136 -1.68 -1.60 3.99
CA GLN A 136 -2.86 -0.90 3.50
C GLN A 136 -2.80 -0.67 2.00
N TRP A 137 -3.96 -0.36 1.43
CA TRP A 137 -4.10 0.15 0.08
C TRP A 137 -3.46 1.52 -0.09
N LYS A 138 -2.77 1.68 -1.23
CA LYS A 138 -2.19 2.94 -1.70
C LYS A 138 -2.69 3.23 -3.09
N PHE A 139 -2.65 4.50 -3.47
CA PHE A 139 -2.96 4.93 -4.81
C PHE A 139 -1.87 5.87 -5.32
N ARG A 140 -1.42 5.62 -6.55
CA ARG A 140 -0.56 6.51 -7.33
C ARG A 140 -1.13 6.59 -8.73
N ASP A 141 -1.38 7.79 -9.23
CA ASP A 141 -1.95 8.00 -10.56
C ASP A 141 -0.91 7.75 -11.66
N GLU A 142 -0.39 6.52 -11.69
CA GLU A 142 0.60 6.06 -12.65
C GLU A 142 0.07 6.21 -14.09
N ILE A 143 0.76 7.03 -14.88
CA ILE A 143 0.35 7.36 -16.25
C ILE A 143 0.42 6.14 -17.19
N ARG A 144 1.29 5.17 -16.90
CA ARG A 144 1.51 3.96 -17.72
C ARG A 144 1.52 2.70 -16.87
N PRO A 145 0.37 2.33 -16.29
CA PRO A 145 0.28 1.08 -15.54
C PRO A 145 0.59 -0.10 -16.49
N ARG A 146 1.37 -1.07 -16.00
CA ARG A 146 1.82 -2.20 -16.79
C ARG A 146 2.18 -3.40 -15.91
N PHE A 147 2.33 -4.56 -16.55
CA PHE A 147 2.70 -5.80 -15.87
C PHE A 147 1.66 -6.29 -14.84
N GLY A 148 0.37 -6.05 -15.12
CA GLY A 148 -0.71 -6.43 -14.24
C GLY A 148 -0.63 -5.73 -12.88
N ILE A 149 -0.66 -6.51 -11.80
CA ILE A 149 -0.58 -5.99 -10.44
C ILE A 149 0.81 -5.48 -10.02
N MET A 150 1.85 -5.72 -10.84
CA MET A 150 3.23 -5.32 -10.48
C MET A 150 3.46 -3.81 -10.55
N ARG A 151 2.76 -3.12 -11.45
CA ARG A 151 2.79 -1.66 -11.58
C ARG A 151 1.39 -1.15 -11.85
N GLY A 152 0.56 -1.22 -10.83
CA GLY A 152 -0.81 -0.72 -10.83
C GLY A 152 -0.90 0.72 -10.31
N ARG A 153 -2.11 1.27 -10.37
CA ARG A 153 -2.45 2.57 -9.77
C ARG A 153 -2.94 2.40 -8.34
N GLU A 154 -3.73 1.37 -8.08
CA GLU A 154 -4.15 0.98 -6.74
C GLU A 154 -3.47 -0.34 -6.37
N PHE A 155 -2.79 -0.38 -5.24
CA PHE A 155 -2.00 -1.53 -4.81
C PHE A 155 -1.92 -1.64 -3.29
N TYR A 156 -1.64 -2.86 -2.84
CA TYR A 156 -1.50 -3.18 -1.42
C TYR A 156 -0.03 -3.11 -1.04
N MET A 157 0.30 -2.34 -0.01
CA MET A 157 1.67 -2.08 0.40
C MET A 157 1.86 -2.33 1.89
N LYS A 158 2.99 -2.94 2.27
CA LYS A 158 3.52 -2.87 3.62
C LYS A 158 4.57 -1.77 3.67
N ASP A 159 4.37 -0.82 4.54
CA ASP A 159 5.31 0.23 4.90
C ASP A 159 5.86 -0.05 6.30
N ALA A 160 7.13 0.21 6.54
CA ALA A 160 7.74 0.14 7.87
C ALA A 160 8.52 1.40 8.17
N TYR A 161 8.44 1.85 9.41
CA TYR A 161 9.00 3.11 9.89
C TYR A 161 9.78 2.89 11.15
N SER A 162 10.98 3.45 11.21
CA SER A 162 11.89 3.32 12.34
C SER A 162 12.26 4.70 12.86
N PHE A 163 12.11 4.90 14.17
CA PHE A 163 12.49 6.12 14.87
C PHE A 163 13.55 5.79 15.90
N TYR A 164 14.74 6.35 15.74
CA TYR A 164 15.92 6.11 16.59
C TYR A 164 16.49 7.40 17.16
N THR A 165 17.25 7.28 18.27
CA THR A 165 17.97 8.39 18.90
C THR A 165 19.33 8.66 18.30
N LEU A 166 19.85 7.73 17.50
CA LEU A 166 21.25 7.68 17.14
C LEU A 166 21.50 8.07 15.68
N SER A 167 22.76 8.36 15.38
CA SER A 167 23.22 8.85 14.08
C SER A 167 22.82 7.91 12.94
N LEU A 168 22.91 8.40 11.70
CA LEU A 168 22.75 7.64 10.46
C LEU A 168 23.53 6.31 10.42
N HIS A 169 24.55 6.13 11.28
CA HIS A 169 25.33 4.90 11.38
C HIS A 169 24.57 3.74 12.03
N ASP A 170 23.55 4.02 12.85
CA ASP A 170 22.75 2.98 13.51
C ASP A 170 21.48 2.62 12.71
N ALA A 171 21.11 3.47 11.76
CA ALA A 171 20.07 3.21 10.76
C ALA A 171 20.70 2.64 9.49
N LEU A 172 21.56 1.62 9.61
CA LEU A 172 22.06 0.92 8.43
C LEU A 172 20.88 0.33 7.65
N PRO A 173 20.79 0.62 6.35
CA PRO A 173 19.74 0.02 5.53
C PRO A 173 19.92 -1.50 5.55
N ILE A 174 18.91 -2.15 6.02
CA ILE A 174 18.79 -3.59 5.93
C ILE A 174 18.63 -3.95 4.44
#